data_875ac280fa5001bed437e4d07e0060cc
#
_entry.id   875ac280fa5001bed437e4d07e0060cc
#
_cell.length_a   1.000
_cell.length_b   1.000
_cell.length_c   1.000
_cell.angle_alpha   90.00
_cell.angle_beta   90.00
_cell.angle_gamma   90.00
#
_symmetry.space_group_name_H-M   'P 1'
#
loop_
_entity.id
_entity.type
_entity.pdbx_description
1 polymer ?
#
loop_
_entity_poly.entity_id
_entity_poly.type
_entity_poly.pdbx_seq_one_letter_code
_entity_poly.pdbx_strand_id
1 'polypeptide(L)'
;MSKALFKGRDWITTQEWTDAELDVLLDVAGDLKRKFKGRVPHRYLADQTIFLMFFDKSTRTRNSFEAGMTQLGGHAHFLTADVMQVSHGESPKDTGIIDRKSIV
;
A
#
# COMPACT_ATOMS: atom_id res chain seq x y z
N MET A 1 18.96 -3.96 1.74
CA MET A 1 18.26 -2.71 1.40
C MET A 1 18.16 -1.83 2.64
N SER A 2 18.45 -0.55 2.50
CA SER A 2 18.32 0.40 3.60
C SER A 2 16.87 0.84 3.76
N LYS A 3 16.31 0.72 4.98
CA LYS A 3 14.97 1.22 5.28
C LYS A 3 14.87 2.74 5.10
N ALA A 4 15.97 3.47 5.31
CA ALA A 4 15.99 4.92 5.20
C ALA A 4 15.76 5.42 3.76
N LEU A 5 16.04 4.57 2.75
CA LEU A 5 15.89 4.96 1.35
C LEU A 5 14.44 5.26 0.97
N PHE A 6 13.49 4.49 1.51
CA PHE A 6 12.08 4.59 1.12
C PHE A 6 11.17 5.08 2.25
N LYS A 7 11.66 5.04 3.48
CA LYS A 7 10.83 5.40 4.62
C LYS A 7 10.36 6.85 4.53
N GLY A 8 9.05 7.05 4.69
CA GLY A 8 8.44 8.37 4.67
C GLY A 8 8.19 8.94 3.28
N ARG A 9 8.52 8.20 2.22
CA ARG A 9 8.28 8.66 0.85
C ARG A 9 6.95 8.18 0.36
N ASP A 10 6.21 9.08 -0.28
CA ASP A 10 4.97 8.77 -0.96
C ASP A 10 5.26 8.32 -2.39
N TRP A 11 4.49 7.37 -2.88
CA TRP A 11 4.58 6.93 -4.27
C TRP A 11 3.49 7.64 -5.08
N ILE A 12 3.85 8.74 -5.72
CA ILE A 12 2.92 9.51 -6.55
C ILE A 12 3.04 9.08 -8.02
N THR A 13 4.26 9.04 -8.52
CA THR A 13 4.56 8.62 -9.88
C THR A 13 5.96 8.01 -9.94
N THR A 14 6.16 7.08 -10.87
CA THR A 14 7.48 6.47 -11.07
C THR A 14 8.52 7.49 -11.57
N GLN A 15 8.08 8.61 -12.14
CA GLN A 15 8.97 9.64 -12.64
C GLN A 15 9.78 10.33 -11.53
N GLU A 16 9.32 10.26 -10.30
CA GLU A 16 10.00 10.84 -9.14
C GLU A 16 11.08 9.91 -8.56
N TRP A 17 11.22 8.71 -9.13
CA TRP A 17 12.14 7.70 -8.64
C TRP A 17 13.29 7.50 -9.63
N THR A 18 14.51 7.35 -9.12
CA THR A 18 15.66 7.04 -9.96
C THR A 18 15.59 5.59 -10.45
N ASP A 19 16.32 5.31 -11.52
CA ASP A 19 16.40 3.93 -12.03
C ASP A 19 16.97 2.98 -10.97
N ALA A 20 17.95 3.43 -10.20
CA ALA A 20 18.54 2.63 -9.14
C ALA A 20 17.50 2.32 -8.03
N GLU A 21 16.68 3.30 -7.67
CA GLU A 21 15.61 3.08 -6.70
C GLU A 21 14.55 2.10 -7.20
N LEU A 22 14.17 2.21 -8.48
CA LEU A 22 13.21 1.29 -9.09
C LEU A 22 13.77 -0.12 -9.16
N ASP A 23 15.05 -0.28 -9.45
CA ASP A 23 15.71 -1.59 -9.46
C ASP A 23 15.66 -2.24 -8.07
N VAL A 24 15.90 -1.47 -7.01
CA VAL A 24 15.79 -1.98 -5.63
C VAL A 24 14.36 -2.46 -5.35
N LEU A 25 13.35 -1.70 -5.76
CA LEU A 25 11.95 -2.10 -5.56
C LEU A 25 11.62 -3.39 -6.29
N LEU A 26 12.09 -3.55 -7.53
CA LEU A 26 11.88 -4.77 -8.29
C LEU A 26 12.60 -5.97 -7.67
N ASP A 27 13.80 -5.78 -7.15
CA ASP A 27 14.54 -6.83 -6.45
C ASP A 27 13.80 -7.28 -5.20
N VAL A 28 13.26 -6.34 -4.42
CA VAL A 28 12.46 -6.66 -3.23
C VAL A 28 11.18 -7.41 -3.63
N ALA A 29 10.50 -6.97 -4.68
CA ALA A 29 9.30 -7.63 -5.17
C ALA A 29 9.61 -9.08 -5.59
N GLY A 30 10.71 -9.29 -6.30
CA GLY A 30 11.14 -10.63 -6.71
C GLY A 30 11.47 -11.52 -5.50
N ASP A 31 12.13 -10.97 -4.50
CA ASP A 31 12.47 -11.68 -3.28
C ASP A 31 11.21 -12.10 -2.52
N LEU A 32 10.24 -11.19 -2.37
CA LEU A 32 8.97 -11.50 -1.71
C LEU A 32 8.18 -12.55 -2.46
N LYS A 33 8.21 -12.52 -3.79
CA LYS A 33 7.55 -13.52 -4.62
C LYS A 33 8.16 -14.90 -4.40
N ARG A 34 9.48 -14.98 -4.32
CA ARG A 34 10.18 -16.25 -4.04
C ARG A 34 9.84 -16.77 -2.65
N LYS A 35 9.82 -15.90 -1.65
CA LYS A 35 9.46 -16.29 -0.28
C LYS A 35 8.03 -16.80 -0.20
N PHE A 36 7.10 -16.14 -0.87
CA PHE A 36 5.72 -16.58 -0.91
C PHE A 36 5.59 -17.97 -1.54
N LYS A 37 6.21 -18.18 -2.70
CA LYS A 37 6.19 -19.48 -3.37
C LYS A 37 6.85 -20.59 -2.56
N GLY A 38 7.95 -20.28 -1.89
CA GLY A 38 8.67 -21.22 -1.05
C GLY A 38 8.12 -21.38 0.34
N ARG A 39 7.06 -20.68 0.69
CA ARG A 39 6.45 -20.69 2.02
C ARG A 39 7.42 -20.29 3.12
N VAL A 40 8.35 -19.41 2.79
CA VAL A 40 9.29 -18.83 3.76
C VAL A 40 8.56 -17.72 4.53
N PRO A 41 8.65 -17.68 5.86
CA PRO A 41 8.00 -16.63 6.64
C PRO A 41 8.45 -15.24 6.17
N HIS A 42 7.48 -14.35 5.92
CA HIS A 42 7.74 -12.99 5.45
C HIS A 42 6.64 -12.02 5.90
N ARG A 43 6.28 -12.10 7.18
CA ARG A 43 5.23 -11.24 7.78
C ARG A 43 5.79 -9.86 8.13
N TYR A 44 6.34 -9.17 7.15
CA TYR A 44 7.01 -7.88 7.35
C TYR A 44 6.04 -6.74 7.73
N LEU A 45 4.76 -6.89 7.41
CA LEU A 45 3.73 -5.90 7.74
C LEU A 45 2.76 -6.40 8.82
N ALA A 46 3.24 -7.30 9.68
CA ALA A 46 2.44 -7.80 10.79
C ALA A 46 1.93 -6.65 11.65
N ASP A 47 0.66 -6.73 12.05
CA ASP A 47 -0.01 -5.74 12.89
C ASP A 47 -0.15 -4.36 12.25
N GLN A 48 0.05 -4.25 10.93
CA GLN A 48 -0.15 -2.99 10.21
C GLN A 48 -1.41 -3.06 9.36
N THR A 49 -2.05 -1.91 9.19
CA THR A 49 -3.27 -1.77 8.40
C THR A 49 -3.07 -0.68 7.35
N ILE A 50 -3.51 -0.96 6.13
CA ILE A 50 -3.56 0.07 5.08
C ILE A 50 -5.02 0.36 4.72
N PHE A 51 -5.26 1.56 4.23
CA PHE A 51 -6.56 1.94 3.68
C PHE A 51 -6.47 1.98 2.17
N LEU A 52 -7.36 1.24 1.51
CA LEU A 52 -7.47 1.24 0.05
C LEU A 52 -8.66 2.13 -0.31
N MET A 53 -8.37 3.36 -0.74
CA MET A 53 -9.40 4.34 -1.07
C MET A 53 -9.52 4.46 -2.58
N PHE A 54 -10.61 3.94 -3.13
CA PHE A 54 -10.88 4.01 -4.56
C PHE A 54 -12.16 4.82 -4.80
N PHE A 55 -12.08 5.78 -5.71
CA PHE A 55 -13.22 6.57 -6.12
C PHE A 55 -13.99 5.91 -7.26
N ASP A 56 -13.36 4.99 -7.97
CA ASP A 56 -13.95 4.19 -9.03
C ASP A 56 -13.77 2.71 -8.70
N LYS A 57 -14.55 1.86 -9.38
CA LYS A 57 -14.38 0.41 -9.25
C LYS A 57 -13.03 0.01 -9.83
N SER A 58 -12.21 -0.61 -9.01
CA SER A 58 -10.87 -1.04 -9.41
C SER A 58 -10.60 -2.43 -8.83
N THR A 59 -11.31 -3.42 -9.35
CA THR A 59 -11.31 -4.77 -8.79
C THR A 59 -9.94 -5.42 -8.76
N ARG A 60 -9.20 -5.32 -9.86
CA ARG A 60 -7.86 -5.95 -9.95
C ARG A 60 -6.87 -5.30 -9.01
N THR A 61 -6.83 -3.98 -8.99
CA THR A 61 -5.92 -3.23 -8.13
C THR A 61 -6.26 -3.49 -6.67
N ARG A 62 -7.54 -3.41 -6.31
CA ARG A 62 -8.01 -3.72 -4.96
C ARG A 62 -7.57 -5.12 -4.53
N ASN A 63 -7.86 -6.13 -5.35
CA ASN A 63 -7.57 -7.51 -4.99
C ASN A 63 -6.08 -7.77 -4.83
N SER A 64 -5.23 -7.19 -5.67
CA SER A 64 -3.79 -7.37 -5.56
C SER A 64 -3.24 -6.74 -4.28
N PHE A 65 -3.69 -5.55 -3.90
CA PHE A 65 -3.26 -4.92 -2.66
C PHE A 65 -3.78 -5.62 -1.43
N GLU A 66 -5.04 -6.07 -1.43
CA GLU A 66 -5.58 -6.84 -0.31
C GLU A 66 -4.82 -8.15 -0.12
N ALA A 67 -4.61 -8.89 -1.20
CA ALA A 67 -3.87 -10.14 -1.14
C ALA A 67 -2.43 -9.93 -0.68
N GLY A 68 -1.76 -8.92 -1.22
CA GLY A 68 -0.39 -8.59 -0.84
C GLY A 68 -0.28 -8.24 0.63
N MET A 69 -1.20 -7.45 1.14
CA MET A 69 -1.22 -7.05 2.54
C MET A 69 -1.42 -8.26 3.46
N THR A 70 -2.35 -9.14 3.10
CA THR A 70 -2.61 -10.39 3.85
C THR A 70 -1.38 -11.29 3.85
N GLN A 71 -0.75 -11.46 2.70
CA GLN A 71 0.43 -12.32 2.57
C GLN A 71 1.62 -11.79 3.36
N LEU A 72 1.70 -10.48 3.56
CA LEU A 72 2.75 -9.85 4.37
C LEU A 72 2.36 -9.75 5.86
N GLY A 73 1.24 -10.31 6.25
CA GLY A 73 0.82 -10.39 7.64
C GLY A 73 -0.01 -9.23 8.15
N GLY A 74 -0.33 -8.29 7.29
CA GLY A 74 -1.11 -7.11 7.65
C GLY A 74 -2.59 -7.23 7.29
N HIS A 75 -3.27 -6.10 7.28
CA HIS A 75 -4.69 -6.00 7.00
C HIS A 75 -4.97 -4.82 6.08
N ALA A 76 -5.95 -4.97 5.20
CA ALA A 76 -6.37 -3.90 4.31
C ALA A 76 -7.84 -3.55 4.56
N HIS A 77 -8.11 -2.26 4.71
CA HIS A 77 -9.46 -1.71 4.72
C HIS A 77 -9.80 -1.16 3.35
N PHE A 78 -10.90 -1.59 2.78
CA PHE A 78 -11.39 -1.05 1.52
C PHE A 78 -12.44 0.02 1.78
N LEU A 79 -12.21 1.21 1.22
CA LEU A 79 -13.10 2.35 1.34
C LEU A 79 -13.59 2.77 -0.05
N THR A 80 -14.91 2.92 -0.19
CA THR A 80 -15.51 3.47 -1.41
C THR A 80 -15.88 4.94 -1.19
N ALA A 81 -16.20 5.65 -2.27
CA ALA A 81 -16.65 7.03 -2.17
C ALA A 81 -17.91 7.16 -1.30
N ASP A 82 -18.76 6.12 -1.27
CA ASP A 82 -20.00 6.14 -0.51
C ASP A 82 -19.78 6.10 1.00
N VAL A 83 -18.71 5.48 1.46
CA VAL A 83 -18.40 5.35 2.89
C VAL A 83 -17.34 6.33 3.36
N MET A 84 -16.69 7.05 2.45
CA MET A 84 -15.74 8.09 2.79
C MET A 84 -16.46 9.42 3.01
N GLN A 85 -15.86 10.29 3.85
CA GLN A 85 -16.43 11.60 4.15
C GLN A 85 -16.48 12.55 2.95
N VAL A 86 -15.88 12.17 1.84
CA VAL A 86 -15.97 12.92 0.57
C VAL A 86 -17.42 13.17 0.17
N SER A 87 -18.30 12.19 0.38
CA SER A 87 -19.73 12.31 0.09
C SER A 87 -20.42 13.33 0.99
N HIS A 88 -19.80 13.73 2.10
CA HIS A 88 -20.32 14.70 3.05
C HIS A 88 -19.61 16.06 2.94
N GLY A 89 -18.91 16.30 1.84
CA GLY A 89 -18.28 17.58 1.57
C GLY A 89 -16.80 17.68 1.87
N GLU A 90 -16.17 16.65 2.42
CA GLU A 90 -14.73 16.63 2.57
C GLU A 90 -14.05 16.41 1.22
N SER A 91 -12.89 17.05 1.03
CA SER A 91 -12.10 16.81 -0.16
C SER A 91 -11.40 15.44 -0.05
N PRO A 92 -11.07 14.81 -1.19
CA PRO A 92 -10.28 13.57 -1.15
C PRO A 92 -8.95 13.72 -0.41
N LYS A 93 -8.34 14.89 -0.48
CA LYS A 93 -7.11 15.19 0.23
C LYS A 93 -7.31 15.19 1.73
N ASP A 94 -8.39 15.81 2.22
CA ASP A 94 -8.69 15.87 3.64
C ASP A 94 -9.02 14.49 4.18
N THR A 95 -9.80 13.70 3.46
CA THR A 95 -10.09 12.31 3.81
C THR A 95 -8.81 11.49 3.92
N GLY A 96 -7.91 11.61 2.95
CA GLY A 96 -6.64 10.91 2.97
C GLY A 96 -5.75 11.29 4.16
N ILE A 97 -5.73 12.56 4.54
CA ILE A 97 -4.97 13.02 5.71
C ILE A 97 -5.54 12.43 6.99
N ILE A 98 -6.86 12.42 7.15
CA ILE A 98 -7.53 11.88 8.33
C ILE A 98 -7.23 10.39 8.46
N ASP A 99 -7.40 9.64 7.38
CA ASP A 99 -7.17 8.19 7.40
C ASP A 99 -5.69 7.87 7.65
N ARG A 100 -4.79 8.65 7.07
CA ARG A 100 -3.36 8.49 7.30
C ARG A 100 -2.99 8.67 8.77
N LYS A 101 -3.63 9.61 9.46
CA LYS A 101 -3.42 9.82 10.89
C LYS A 101 -3.98 8.71 11.75
N SER A 102 -5.01 8.03 11.29
CA SER A 102 -5.63 6.94 12.04
C SER A 102 -4.92 5.59 11.88
N ILE A 103 -3.95 5.49 10.97
CA ILE A 103 -3.12 4.30 10.74
C ILE A 103 -1.91 4.29 11.70
N VAL A 104 -2.06 4.46 12.90
CA VAL A 104 -0.89 4.52 13.79
C VAL A 104 -0.59 3.17 14.43
#